data_48a2600ce86643b60bb4d99f2e5ccfff
#
_entry.id   48a2600ce86643b60bb4d99f2e5ccfff
#
_cell.length_a   1.000
_cell.length_b   1.000
_cell.length_c   1.000
_cell.angle_alpha   90.00
_cell.angle_beta   90.00
_cell.angle_gamma   90.00
#
_symmetry.space_group_name_H-M   'P 1'
#
loop_
_entity.id
_entity.type
_entity.pdbx_description
1 polymer ?
#
loop_
_entity_poly.entity_id
_entity_poly.type
_entity_poly.pdbx_seq_one_letter_code
_entity_poly.pdbx_strand_id
1 'polypeptide(L)'
;MITSKCFPLLEPIYEFGALQVPGQEIIADLRPIFPGCDYVGVDMCEGPGVDRVLDLQSIDLPSESVGSVLCLDTLEHVEHPHQALREIYRILSPTRGVVVITSVMDFPIHDYPYDFWRFTPTAFESLLKPFSHSFIGFAGKKDFPHTVVGVGFKGDVPDLSVFKEKYQQWQKAQKYDLMQVIIQITPRALIPSYSTLTELRKIFRRSSKSRC
;
A
#
# COMPACT_ATOMS: atom_id res chain seq x y z
N MET A 1 11.05 1.06 0.60
CA MET A 1 9.85 1.24 1.43
C MET A 1 10.25 1.83 2.78
N ILE A 2 9.49 2.80 3.34
CA ILE A 2 9.88 3.51 4.58
C ILE A 2 9.73 2.57 5.80
N THR A 3 8.70 1.72 5.81
CA THR A 3 8.32 0.88 6.95
C THR A 3 9.40 -0.12 7.39
N SER A 4 9.99 -0.89 6.49
CA SER A 4 10.95 -1.94 6.84
C SER A 4 12.23 -1.48 7.56
N LYS A 5 12.56 -0.17 7.45
CA LYS A 5 13.73 0.44 8.11
C LYS A 5 13.37 1.31 9.32
N CYS A 6 12.09 1.51 9.59
CA CYS A 6 11.64 2.46 10.60
C CYS A 6 11.00 1.82 11.82
N PHE A 7 10.43 0.64 11.67
CA PHE A 7 10.02 -0.25 12.74
C PHE A 7 10.07 -1.70 12.25
N PRO A 8 10.43 -2.66 13.13
CA PRO A 8 10.54 -4.05 12.75
C PRO A 8 9.15 -4.62 12.44
N LEU A 9 9.01 -5.25 11.28
CA LEU A 9 7.92 -6.17 11.00
C LEU A 9 8.21 -7.50 11.69
N LEU A 10 7.20 -8.09 12.32
CA LEU A 10 7.31 -9.40 12.96
C LEU A 10 6.97 -10.51 11.97
N GLU A 11 7.68 -11.60 12.08
CA GLU A 11 7.43 -12.81 11.31
C GLU A 11 6.33 -13.68 11.95
N PRO A 12 5.62 -14.49 11.15
CA PRO A 12 5.64 -14.50 9.69
C PRO A 12 5.02 -13.25 9.09
N ILE A 13 5.52 -12.83 7.91
CA ILE A 13 5.00 -11.70 7.13
C ILE A 13 4.12 -12.25 6.02
N TYR A 14 2.86 -11.84 5.97
CA TYR A 14 1.91 -12.19 4.92
C TYR A 14 1.61 -10.99 4.04
N GLU A 15 1.82 -11.12 2.73
CA GLU A 15 1.39 -10.14 1.73
C GLU A 15 0.13 -10.62 1.04
N PHE A 16 -0.99 -9.92 1.21
CA PHE A 16 -2.22 -10.14 0.47
C PHE A 16 -2.27 -9.23 -0.76
N GLY A 17 -2.60 -9.80 -1.93
CA GLY A 17 -2.47 -9.14 -3.22
C GLY A 17 -1.07 -9.33 -3.81
N ALA A 18 -0.44 -10.48 -3.57
CA ALA A 18 0.93 -10.77 -3.99
C ALA A 18 1.06 -11.22 -5.46
N LEU A 19 -0.03 -11.35 -6.19
CA LEU A 19 0.00 -11.76 -7.58
C LEU A 19 0.76 -10.73 -8.44
N GLN A 20 1.84 -11.18 -9.06
CA GLN A 20 2.68 -10.32 -9.90
C GLN A 20 2.07 -10.17 -11.29
N VAL A 21 1.70 -8.95 -11.64
CA VAL A 21 1.19 -8.63 -12.97
C VAL A 21 2.34 -8.63 -13.98
N PRO A 22 2.18 -9.27 -15.17
CA PRO A 22 3.21 -9.29 -16.20
C PRO A 22 3.74 -7.89 -16.55
N GLY A 23 5.06 -7.75 -16.55
CA GLY A 23 5.76 -6.48 -16.80
C GLY A 23 5.94 -5.58 -15.59
N GLN A 24 5.48 -5.97 -14.41
CA GLN A 24 5.64 -5.24 -13.14
C GLN A 24 6.45 -6.03 -12.08
N GLU A 25 7.01 -7.17 -12.42
CA GLU A 25 7.64 -8.13 -11.51
C GLU A 25 8.73 -7.48 -10.62
N ILE A 26 9.53 -6.56 -11.20
CA ILE A 26 10.61 -5.87 -10.47
C ILE A 26 10.07 -4.95 -9.37
N ILE A 27 8.83 -4.46 -9.52
CA ILE A 27 8.21 -3.51 -8.58
C ILE A 27 7.28 -4.26 -7.62
N ALA A 28 6.62 -5.30 -8.10
CA ALA A 28 5.61 -6.05 -7.35
C ALA A 28 6.24 -7.04 -6.36
N ASP A 29 7.43 -7.60 -6.64
CA ASP A 29 8.08 -8.50 -5.69
C ASP A 29 8.69 -7.74 -4.52
N LEU A 30 8.12 -7.92 -3.34
CA LEU A 30 8.59 -7.31 -2.10
C LEU A 30 9.60 -8.19 -1.32
N ARG A 31 9.78 -9.46 -1.67
CA ARG A 31 10.70 -10.38 -0.98
C ARG A 31 12.12 -9.84 -0.86
N PRO A 32 12.70 -9.17 -1.87
CA PRO A 32 14.04 -8.57 -1.75
C PRO A 32 14.17 -7.49 -0.68
N ILE A 33 13.04 -6.94 -0.19
CA ILE A 33 13.03 -5.94 0.90
C ILE A 33 13.12 -6.63 2.27
N PHE A 34 12.79 -7.93 2.35
CA PHE A 34 12.74 -8.74 3.56
C PHE A 34 13.65 -9.98 3.47
N PRO A 35 14.98 -9.79 3.25
CA PRO A 35 15.87 -10.92 3.05
C PRO A 35 15.97 -11.78 4.30
N GLY A 36 15.73 -13.11 4.14
CA GLY A 36 15.81 -14.08 5.21
C GLY A 36 14.62 -14.12 6.17
N CYS A 37 13.57 -13.33 5.92
CA CYS A 37 12.33 -13.37 6.69
C CYS A 37 11.41 -14.52 6.22
N ASP A 38 10.61 -15.03 7.14
CA ASP A 38 9.47 -15.90 6.83
C ASP A 38 8.37 -15.06 6.18
N TYR A 39 8.38 -15.07 4.83
CA TYR A 39 7.53 -14.24 4.00
C TYR A 39 6.64 -15.10 3.12
N VAL A 40 5.33 -14.86 3.17
CA VAL A 40 4.31 -15.62 2.43
C VAL A 40 3.49 -14.67 1.55
N GLY A 41 3.59 -14.84 0.24
CA GLY A 41 2.73 -14.15 -0.74
C GLY A 41 1.38 -14.86 -0.86
N VAL A 42 0.31 -14.08 -0.75
CA VAL A 42 -1.07 -14.57 -0.80
C VAL A 42 -1.89 -13.79 -1.80
N ASP A 43 -2.72 -14.50 -2.55
CA ASP A 43 -3.71 -13.89 -3.46
C ASP A 43 -4.94 -14.78 -3.57
N MET A 44 -6.03 -14.28 -4.16
CA MET A 44 -7.21 -15.09 -4.52
C MET A 44 -6.96 -16.00 -5.73
N CYS A 45 -5.96 -15.68 -6.55
CA CYS A 45 -5.60 -16.39 -7.77
C CYS A 45 -4.20 -16.99 -7.64
N GLU A 46 -3.99 -18.16 -8.27
CA GLU A 46 -2.65 -18.73 -8.43
C GLU A 46 -1.83 -17.91 -9.45
N GLY A 47 -0.52 -17.80 -9.21
CA GLY A 47 0.38 -17.15 -10.15
C GLY A 47 1.71 -16.75 -9.56
N PRO A 48 2.56 -16.07 -10.34
CA PRO A 48 3.85 -15.60 -9.85
C PRO A 48 3.71 -14.72 -8.62
N GLY A 49 4.53 -14.96 -7.59
CA GLY A 49 4.49 -14.23 -6.33
C GLY A 49 3.57 -14.85 -5.27
N VAL A 50 2.69 -15.80 -5.65
CA VAL A 50 1.69 -16.39 -4.76
C VAL A 50 2.18 -17.75 -4.22
N ASP A 51 2.36 -17.84 -2.91
CA ASP A 51 2.71 -19.09 -2.20
C ASP A 51 1.45 -19.82 -1.70
N ARG A 52 0.38 -19.06 -1.41
CA ARG A 52 -0.90 -19.59 -0.91
C ARG A 52 -2.09 -18.86 -1.53
N VAL A 53 -3.11 -19.61 -1.93
CA VAL A 53 -4.38 -19.04 -2.40
C VAL A 53 -5.33 -18.92 -1.22
N LEU A 54 -5.68 -17.67 -0.83
CA LEU A 54 -6.59 -17.37 0.28
C LEU A 54 -7.46 -16.16 -0.07
N ASP A 55 -8.71 -16.18 0.36
CA ASP A 55 -9.60 -15.02 0.30
C ASP A 55 -9.38 -14.12 1.53
N LEU A 56 -9.08 -12.85 1.29
CA LEU A 56 -8.89 -11.83 2.33
C LEU A 56 -10.14 -11.63 3.21
N GLN A 57 -11.31 -11.93 2.70
CA GLN A 57 -12.59 -11.81 3.42
C GLN A 57 -12.90 -13.05 4.29
N SER A 58 -12.17 -14.17 4.09
CA SER A 58 -12.35 -15.44 4.82
C SER A 58 -11.01 -16.17 4.91
N ILE A 59 -10.11 -15.67 5.74
CA ILE A 59 -8.73 -16.14 5.80
C ILE A 59 -8.66 -17.49 6.53
N ASP A 60 -8.28 -18.55 5.82
CA ASP A 60 -8.04 -19.88 6.40
C ASP A 60 -6.65 -19.95 7.08
N LEU A 61 -6.50 -19.20 8.15
CA LEU A 61 -5.35 -19.20 9.07
C LEU A 61 -5.85 -19.16 10.52
N PRO A 62 -5.11 -19.76 11.46
CA PRO A 62 -5.42 -19.64 12.88
C PRO A 62 -5.42 -18.19 13.35
N SER A 63 -6.26 -17.85 14.34
CA SER A 63 -6.17 -16.56 15.02
C SER A 63 -4.80 -16.38 15.64
N GLU A 64 -4.29 -15.12 15.61
CA GLU A 64 -3.08 -14.73 16.30
C GLU A 64 -1.79 -15.43 15.82
N SER A 65 -1.79 -15.93 14.58
CA SER A 65 -0.70 -16.73 13.99
C SER A 65 0.25 -15.92 13.09
N VAL A 66 -0.06 -14.65 12.79
CA VAL A 66 0.69 -13.82 11.84
C VAL A 66 1.29 -12.62 12.56
N GLY A 67 2.57 -12.36 12.32
CA GLY A 67 3.27 -11.22 12.90
C GLY A 67 2.96 -9.91 12.18
N SER A 68 2.99 -9.94 10.84
CA SER A 68 2.75 -8.75 10.02
C SER A 68 1.94 -9.06 8.78
N VAL A 69 1.06 -8.15 8.40
CA VAL A 69 0.27 -8.20 7.16
C VAL A 69 0.60 -6.99 6.30
N LEU A 70 0.91 -7.23 5.04
CA LEU A 70 0.98 -6.24 3.98
C LEU A 70 -0.22 -6.44 3.05
N CYS A 71 -0.98 -5.38 2.78
CA CYS A 71 -2.12 -5.38 1.86
C CYS A 71 -2.05 -4.09 1.04
N LEU A 72 -1.29 -4.17 -0.07
CA LEU A 72 -0.86 -2.99 -0.81
C LEU A 72 -1.60 -2.91 -2.14
N ASP A 73 -2.38 -1.83 -2.33
CA ASP A 73 -3.19 -1.57 -3.51
C ASP A 73 -4.06 -2.80 -3.87
N THR A 74 -4.75 -3.33 -2.85
CA THR A 74 -5.56 -4.57 -2.90
C THR A 74 -6.98 -4.33 -2.40
N LEU A 75 -7.15 -3.47 -1.37
CA LEU A 75 -8.46 -3.27 -0.72
C LEU A 75 -9.51 -2.67 -1.66
N GLU A 76 -9.12 -1.95 -2.71
CA GLU A 76 -10.02 -1.45 -3.75
C GLU A 76 -10.72 -2.57 -4.51
N HIS A 77 -10.12 -3.77 -4.53
CA HIS A 77 -10.62 -4.97 -5.19
C HIS A 77 -11.40 -5.91 -4.26
N VAL A 78 -11.56 -5.52 -2.99
CA VAL A 78 -12.26 -6.31 -1.97
C VAL A 78 -13.66 -5.76 -1.74
N GLU A 79 -14.69 -6.54 -2.05
CA GLU A 79 -16.10 -6.10 -1.96
C GLU A 79 -16.49 -5.67 -0.55
N HIS A 80 -16.00 -6.39 0.49
CA HIS A 80 -16.31 -6.14 1.90
C HIS A 80 -15.07 -5.79 2.73
N PRO A 81 -14.49 -4.58 2.57
CA PRO A 81 -13.20 -4.21 3.19
C PRO A 81 -13.24 -4.24 4.72
N HIS A 82 -14.39 -3.96 5.35
CA HIS A 82 -14.53 -4.10 6.80
C HIS A 82 -14.42 -5.56 7.27
N GLN A 83 -14.89 -6.52 6.47
CA GLN A 83 -14.74 -7.95 6.76
C GLN A 83 -13.27 -8.36 6.62
N ALA A 84 -12.63 -7.95 5.55
CA ALA A 84 -11.21 -8.18 5.33
C ALA A 84 -10.35 -7.66 6.50
N LEU A 85 -10.58 -6.43 6.96
CA LEU A 85 -9.86 -5.87 8.11
C LEU A 85 -10.15 -6.60 9.44
N ARG A 86 -11.36 -7.16 9.63
CA ARG A 86 -11.65 -8.01 10.80
C ARG A 86 -10.86 -9.31 10.74
N GLU A 87 -10.75 -9.95 9.57
CA GLU A 87 -9.96 -11.16 9.38
C GLU A 87 -8.46 -10.89 9.57
N ILE A 88 -7.93 -9.81 9.00
CA ILE A 88 -6.54 -9.37 9.24
C ILE A 88 -6.32 -9.17 10.75
N TYR A 89 -7.21 -8.46 11.43
CA TYR A 89 -7.11 -8.24 12.88
C TYR A 89 -7.14 -9.55 13.66
N ARG A 90 -7.98 -10.50 13.25
CA ARG A 90 -8.11 -11.81 13.88
C ARG A 90 -6.80 -12.61 13.82
N ILE A 91 -6.17 -12.67 12.63
CA ILE A 91 -4.96 -13.48 12.45
C ILE A 91 -3.69 -12.83 13.01
N LEU A 92 -3.68 -11.50 13.20
CA LEU A 92 -2.53 -10.79 13.72
C LEU A 92 -2.24 -11.13 15.18
N SER A 93 -0.94 -11.25 15.52
CA SER A 93 -0.43 -11.42 16.89
C SER A 93 -1.03 -10.38 17.84
N PRO A 94 -1.50 -10.77 19.04
CA PRO A 94 -2.14 -9.85 19.98
C PRO A 94 -1.16 -8.90 20.64
N THR A 95 0.14 -9.21 20.65
CA THR A 95 1.14 -8.42 21.38
C THR A 95 1.76 -7.32 20.52
N ARG A 96 2.12 -7.63 19.28
CA ARG A 96 2.86 -6.70 18.40
C ARG A 96 2.47 -6.88 16.93
N GLY A 97 1.25 -7.32 16.66
CA GLY A 97 0.76 -7.49 15.30
C GLY A 97 0.68 -6.15 14.57
N VAL A 98 1.08 -6.11 13.31
CA VAL A 98 1.02 -4.89 12.48
C VAL A 98 0.42 -5.18 11.12
N VAL A 99 -0.43 -4.28 10.65
CA VAL A 99 -0.91 -4.24 9.26
C VAL A 99 -0.43 -2.97 8.57
N VAL A 100 0.02 -3.10 7.34
CA VAL A 100 0.28 -1.98 6.43
C VAL A 100 -0.65 -2.12 5.24
N ILE A 101 -1.49 -1.12 5.03
CA ILE A 101 -2.44 -1.08 3.92
C ILE A 101 -2.16 0.13 3.04
N THR A 102 -2.29 -0.04 1.73
CA THR A 102 -2.39 1.06 0.78
C THR A 102 -3.59 0.85 -0.14
N SER A 103 -4.12 1.92 -0.67
CA SER A 103 -5.11 1.88 -1.72
C SER A 103 -5.15 3.20 -2.48
N VAL A 104 -5.60 3.15 -3.71
CA VAL A 104 -5.70 4.32 -4.59
C VAL A 104 -6.95 5.15 -4.31
N MET A 105 -6.84 6.48 -4.51
CA MET A 105 -8.00 7.37 -4.50
C MET A 105 -8.13 8.09 -5.85
N ASP A 106 -7.07 8.76 -6.35
CA ASP A 106 -7.04 9.38 -7.67
C ASP A 106 -6.46 8.39 -8.69
N PHE A 107 -7.29 7.44 -9.11
CA PHE A 107 -6.89 6.42 -10.08
C PHE A 107 -8.08 5.99 -10.95
N PRO A 108 -7.89 5.74 -12.26
CA PRO A 108 -8.96 5.27 -13.13
C PRO A 108 -9.45 3.88 -12.73
N ILE A 109 -10.65 3.51 -13.18
CA ILE A 109 -11.18 2.17 -13.04
C ILE A 109 -10.22 1.18 -13.72
N HIS A 110 -9.87 0.10 -13.02
CA HIS A 110 -8.96 -0.95 -13.47
C HIS A 110 -9.41 -2.31 -12.94
N ASP A 111 -8.88 -3.40 -13.50
CA ASP A 111 -9.17 -4.79 -13.07
C ASP A 111 -10.65 -5.13 -12.96
N TYR A 112 -11.45 -4.61 -13.91
CA TYR A 112 -12.89 -4.92 -14.00
C TYR A 112 -13.13 -6.44 -14.05
N PRO A 113 -14.11 -6.99 -13.31
CA PRO A 113 -15.19 -6.32 -12.58
C PRO A 113 -14.91 -6.04 -11.08
N TYR A 114 -13.72 -6.29 -10.58
CA TYR A 114 -13.41 -6.28 -9.15
C TYR A 114 -12.81 -4.97 -8.64
N ASP A 115 -13.12 -3.84 -9.24
CA ASP A 115 -12.67 -2.51 -8.82
C ASP A 115 -13.80 -1.77 -8.11
N PHE A 116 -13.94 -1.97 -6.80
CA PHE A 116 -15.11 -1.55 -6.02
C PHE A 116 -14.94 -0.17 -5.39
N TRP A 117 -13.72 0.19 -4.92
CA TRP A 117 -13.55 1.28 -3.97
C TRP A 117 -12.47 2.29 -4.37
N ARG A 118 -12.66 3.52 -3.89
CA ARG A 118 -11.65 4.56 -3.79
C ARG A 118 -11.67 5.09 -2.37
N PHE A 119 -10.57 4.90 -1.63
CA PHE A 119 -10.53 5.19 -0.20
C PHE A 119 -9.98 6.58 0.08
N THR A 120 -10.66 7.32 0.97
CA THR A 120 -10.15 8.56 1.56
C THR A 120 -9.32 8.24 2.80
N PRO A 121 -8.47 9.18 3.28
CA PRO A 121 -7.81 9.03 4.59
C PRO A 121 -8.78 8.72 5.72
N THR A 122 -9.94 9.38 5.76
CA THR A 122 -11.00 9.14 6.77
C THR A 122 -11.61 7.74 6.67
N ALA A 123 -11.70 7.16 5.45
CA ALA A 123 -12.12 5.77 5.29
C ALA A 123 -11.12 4.81 5.94
N PHE A 124 -9.81 5.04 5.79
CA PHE A 124 -8.77 4.25 6.44
C PHE A 124 -8.75 4.44 7.96
N GLU A 125 -9.01 5.65 8.48
CA GLU A 125 -9.23 5.87 9.91
C GLU A 125 -10.38 5.01 10.44
N SER A 126 -11.48 4.91 9.70
CA SER A 126 -12.63 4.07 10.06
C SER A 126 -12.30 2.59 10.03
N LEU A 127 -11.61 2.11 8.99
CA LEU A 127 -11.20 0.71 8.83
C LEU A 127 -10.24 0.27 9.93
N LEU A 128 -9.30 1.14 10.33
CA LEU A 128 -8.29 0.84 11.34
C LEU A 128 -8.73 1.16 12.78
N LYS A 129 -9.96 1.61 13.01
CA LYS A 129 -10.49 1.92 14.34
C LYS A 129 -10.40 0.77 15.38
N PRO A 130 -10.50 -0.52 15.00
CA PRO A 130 -10.32 -1.63 15.95
C PRO A 130 -8.89 -1.80 16.48
N PHE A 131 -7.89 -1.26 15.78
CA PHE A 131 -6.48 -1.37 16.18
C PHE A 131 -6.16 -0.46 17.37
N SER A 132 -5.24 -0.89 18.24
CA SER A 132 -4.85 -0.14 19.45
C SER A 132 -4.24 1.23 19.12
N HIS A 133 -3.56 1.31 17.98
CA HIS A 133 -3.01 2.54 17.41
C HIS A 133 -3.00 2.46 15.90
N SER A 134 -3.20 3.59 15.25
CA SER A 134 -3.07 3.68 13.80
C SER A 134 -2.34 4.94 13.36
N PHE A 135 -1.70 4.85 12.20
CA PHE A 135 -1.13 5.98 11.47
C PHE A 135 -1.77 6.03 10.10
N ILE A 136 -2.29 7.19 9.70
CA ILE A 136 -2.84 7.41 8.37
C ILE A 136 -1.99 8.45 7.66
N GLY A 137 -1.57 8.10 6.46
CA GLY A 137 -0.79 8.94 5.56
C GLY A 137 -1.37 8.96 4.15
N PHE A 138 -0.79 9.77 3.30
CA PHE A 138 -1.20 9.85 1.89
C PHE A 138 -0.04 10.28 0.99
N ALA A 139 -0.17 9.97 -0.30
CA ALA A 139 0.69 10.44 -1.37
C ALA A 139 -0.08 11.43 -2.25
N GLY A 140 0.58 12.49 -2.69
CA GLY A 140 -0.04 13.51 -3.53
C GLY A 140 -0.63 14.68 -2.75
N LYS A 141 -1.73 15.27 -3.23
CA LYS A 141 -2.36 16.43 -2.61
C LYS A 141 -3.20 16.02 -1.40
N LYS A 142 -3.24 16.88 -0.37
CA LYS A 142 -3.96 16.60 0.88
C LYS A 142 -5.47 16.39 0.67
N ASP A 143 -6.07 17.20 -0.14
CA ASP A 143 -7.51 17.23 -0.47
C ASP A 143 -7.90 16.28 -1.61
N PHE A 144 -6.93 15.79 -2.36
CA PHE A 144 -7.11 14.83 -3.45
C PHE A 144 -5.86 13.94 -3.59
N PRO A 145 -5.62 13.01 -2.67
CA PRO A 145 -4.43 12.16 -2.70
C PRO A 145 -4.50 11.12 -3.82
N HIS A 146 -3.33 10.77 -4.36
CA HIS A 146 -3.23 9.65 -5.30
C HIS A 146 -3.41 8.32 -4.58
N THR A 147 -2.69 8.14 -3.46
CA THR A 147 -2.70 6.92 -2.66
C THR A 147 -2.89 7.27 -1.19
N VAL A 148 -3.68 6.47 -0.49
CA VAL A 148 -3.81 6.51 0.96
C VAL A 148 -3.02 5.37 1.57
N VAL A 149 -2.36 5.63 2.69
CA VAL A 149 -1.55 4.65 3.43
C VAL A 149 -2.07 4.56 4.86
N GLY A 150 -2.29 3.35 5.34
CA GLY A 150 -2.65 3.06 6.72
C GLY A 150 -1.67 2.09 7.36
N VAL A 151 -1.33 2.33 8.62
CA VAL A 151 -0.60 1.37 9.45
C VAL A 151 -1.40 1.17 10.72
N GLY A 152 -1.77 -0.07 11.02
CA GLY A 152 -2.51 -0.43 12.23
C GLY A 152 -1.69 -1.37 13.12
N PHE A 153 -1.68 -1.12 14.42
CA PHE A 153 -0.99 -1.93 15.42
C PHE A 153 -2.00 -2.63 16.32
N LYS A 154 -1.81 -3.94 16.52
CA LYS A 154 -2.54 -4.73 17.50
C LYS A 154 -1.60 -5.00 18.69
N GLY A 155 -1.99 -4.57 19.90
CA GLY A 155 -1.14 -4.65 21.09
C GLY A 155 -0.14 -3.50 21.21
N ASP A 156 1.12 -3.83 21.50
CA ASP A 156 2.17 -2.84 21.75
C ASP A 156 2.57 -2.07 20.49
N VAL A 157 2.83 -0.79 20.65
CA VAL A 157 3.21 0.12 19.56
C VAL A 157 4.70 0.43 19.67
N PRO A 158 5.49 0.18 18.61
CA PRO A 158 6.89 0.58 18.61
C PRO A 158 7.04 2.11 18.58
N ASP A 159 8.24 2.61 18.88
CA ASP A 159 8.54 4.03 18.65
C ASP A 159 8.43 4.37 17.15
N LEU A 160 7.51 5.26 16.84
CA LEU A 160 7.22 5.71 15.48
C LEU A 160 7.90 7.04 15.12
N SER A 161 8.78 7.56 15.96
CA SER A 161 9.41 8.87 15.75
C SER A 161 10.19 8.93 14.43
N VAL A 162 11.04 7.94 14.17
CA VAL A 162 11.83 7.81 12.93
C VAL A 162 10.91 7.63 11.71
N PHE A 163 9.85 6.83 11.84
CA PHE A 163 8.88 6.63 10.77
C PHE A 163 8.17 7.94 10.41
N LYS A 164 7.67 8.66 11.41
CA LYS A 164 6.98 9.96 11.23
C LYS A 164 7.90 11.00 10.59
N GLU A 165 9.16 11.08 11.04
CA GLU A 165 10.15 11.99 10.46
C GLU A 165 10.40 11.68 8.98
N LYS A 166 10.66 10.42 8.63
CA LYS A 166 10.87 10.00 7.23
C LYS A 166 9.64 10.22 6.36
N TYR A 167 8.44 9.96 6.89
CA TYR A 167 7.20 10.25 6.19
C TYR A 167 7.06 11.76 5.89
N GLN A 168 7.38 12.63 6.85
CA GLN A 168 7.35 14.08 6.63
C GLN A 168 8.39 14.54 5.59
N GLN A 169 9.61 13.96 5.62
CA GLN A 169 10.63 14.23 4.62
C GLN A 169 10.17 13.80 3.23
N TRP A 170 9.58 12.62 3.12
CA TRP A 170 9.03 12.10 1.88
C TRP A 170 7.87 12.96 1.35
N GLN A 171 6.94 13.40 2.21
CA GLN A 171 5.87 14.32 1.82
C GLN A 171 6.39 15.66 1.30
N LYS A 172 7.45 16.19 1.93
CA LYS A 172 8.09 17.43 1.45
C LYS A 172 8.70 17.21 0.07
N ALA A 173 9.39 16.10 -0.16
CA ALA A 173 9.99 15.79 -1.45
C ALA A 173 8.95 15.67 -2.58
N GLN A 174 7.77 15.14 -2.31
CA GLN A 174 6.68 15.06 -3.31
C GLN A 174 6.16 16.43 -3.78
N LYS A 175 6.20 17.47 -2.93
CA LYS A 175 5.80 18.83 -3.31
C LYS A 175 6.70 19.46 -4.38
N TYR A 176 7.89 18.92 -4.54
CA TYR A 176 8.89 19.36 -5.53
C TYR A 176 8.95 18.45 -6.75
N ASP A 177 8.00 17.52 -6.92
CA ASP A 177 7.90 16.74 -8.15
C ASP A 177 7.64 17.70 -9.32
N LEU A 178 8.59 17.76 -10.25
CA LEU A 178 8.60 18.68 -11.39
C LEU A 178 7.31 18.58 -12.22
N MET A 179 6.71 17.39 -12.29
CA MET A 179 5.44 17.17 -12.98
C MET A 179 4.26 17.84 -12.28
N GLN A 180 4.22 17.86 -10.96
CA GLN A 180 3.20 18.60 -10.21
C GLN A 180 3.36 20.11 -10.38
N VAL A 181 4.61 20.59 -10.41
CA VAL A 181 4.89 22.00 -10.69
C VAL A 181 4.43 22.38 -12.11
N ILE A 182 4.76 21.56 -13.11
CA ILE A 182 4.34 21.79 -14.51
C ILE A 182 2.81 21.82 -14.63
N ILE A 183 2.10 20.87 -14.00
CA ILE A 183 0.64 20.85 -14.03
C ILE A 183 0.03 22.09 -13.36
N GLN A 184 0.64 22.60 -12.28
CA GLN A 184 0.14 23.78 -11.57
C GLN A 184 0.33 25.08 -12.35
N ILE A 185 1.42 25.21 -13.15
CA ILE A 185 1.72 26.42 -13.93
C ILE A 185 1.17 26.37 -15.37
N THR A 186 0.74 25.19 -15.83
CA THR A 186 0.20 25.05 -17.18
C THR A 186 -1.29 25.40 -17.20
N PRO A 187 -1.75 26.32 -18.09
CA PRO A 187 -3.16 26.60 -18.24
C PRO A 187 -3.97 25.33 -18.48
N ARG A 188 -5.13 25.20 -17.83
CA ARG A 188 -5.95 23.98 -17.83
C ARG A 188 -6.29 23.48 -19.24
N ALA A 189 -6.40 24.39 -20.22
CA ALA A 189 -6.64 24.06 -21.62
C ALA A 189 -5.46 23.40 -22.34
N LEU A 190 -4.24 23.49 -21.76
CA LEU A 190 -3.01 22.92 -22.32
C LEU A 190 -2.53 21.69 -21.55
N ILE A 191 -3.26 21.26 -20.53
CA ILE A 191 -2.93 20.04 -19.79
C ILE A 191 -3.24 18.84 -20.69
N PRO A 192 -2.24 17.99 -21.03
CA PRO A 192 -2.46 16.81 -21.85
C PRO A 192 -3.50 15.88 -21.21
N SER A 193 -4.19 15.09 -22.03
CA SER A 193 -5.09 14.04 -21.53
C SER A 193 -4.35 13.08 -20.58
N TYR A 194 -5.09 12.40 -19.72
CA TYR A 194 -4.52 11.47 -18.72
C TYR A 194 -3.58 10.42 -19.36
N SER A 195 -3.94 9.89 -20.54
CA SER A 195 -3.10 8.96 -21.30
C SER A 195 -1.74 9.56 -21.70
N THR A 196 -1.73 10.81 -22.14
CA THR A 196 -0.50 11.54 -22.50
C THR A 196 0.37 11.82 -21.27
N LEU A 197 -0.24 12.15 -20.12
CA LEU A 197 0.48 12.34 -18.86
C LEU A 197 1.10 11.05 -18.35
N THR A 198 0.44 9.91 -18.55
CA THR A 198 0.98 8.59 -18.17
C THR A 198 2.19 8.22 -19.03
N GLU A 199 2.16 8.49 -20.34
CA GLU A 199 3.30 8.27 -21.23
C GLU A 199 4.47 9.21 -20.91
N LEU A 200 4.22 10.47 -20.62
CA LEU A 200 5.25 11.40 -20.17
C LEU A 200 5.90 10.95 -18.86
N ARG A 201 5.11 10.45 -17.88
CA ARG A 201 5.63 9.86 -16.64
C ARG A 201 6.56 8.68 -16.89
N LYS A 202 6.24 7.79 -17.85
CA LYS A 202 7.12 6.67 -18.25
C LYS A 202 8.43 7.16 -18.85
N ILE A 203 8.40 8.18 -19.70
CA ILE A 203 9.58 8.78 -20.34
C ILE A 203 10.49 9.40 -19.29
N PHE A 204 9.96 10.22 -18.37
CA PHE A 204 10.75 10.86 -17.31
C PHE A 204 11.33 9.85 -16.31
N ARG A 205 10.61 8.78 -15.95
CA ARG A 205 11.16 7.69 -15.12
C ARG A 205 12.30 6.93 -15.81
N ARG A 206 12.29 6.80 -17.15
CA ARG A 206 13.42 6.21 -17.91
C ARG A 206 14.63 7.13 -17.92
N SER A 207 14.44 8.44 -18.04
CA SER A 207 15.52 9.44 -18.05
C SER A 207 16.24 9.56 -16.70
N SER A 208 15.54 9.40 -15.58
CA SER A 208 16.17 9.43 -14.25
C SER A 208 16.97 8.17 -13.91
N LYS A 209 16.75 7.04 -14.60
CA LYS A 209 17.54 5.80 -14.44
C LYS A 209 18.83 5.77 -15.26
N SER A 210 19.03 6.70 -16.18
CA SER A 210 20.26 6.80 -17.00
C SER A 210 21.34 7.73 -16.39
N ARG A 211 21.15 8.18 -15.14
CA ARG A 211 22.14 9.00 -14.42
C ARG A 211 22.47 8.38 -13.06
N CYS A 212 22.90 7.13 -13.09
CA CYS A 212 23.70 6.50 -12.02
C CYS A 212 24.71 5.58 -12.68
#